data_bd7ebf2d591a79d34d54fc54c250c3f5
#
_entry.id   bd7ebf2d591a79d34d54fc54c250c3f5
#
_cell.length_a   1.000
_cell.length_b   1.000
_cell.length_c   1.000
_cell.angle_alpha   90.00
_cell.angle_beta   90.00
_cell.angle_gamma   90.00
#
_symmetry.space_group_name_H-M   'P 1'
#
loop_
_entity.id
_entity.type
_entity.pdbx_description
1 polymer ?
#
loop_
_entity_poly.entity_id
_entity_poly.type
_entity_poly.pdbx_seq_one_letter_code
_entity_poly.pdbx_strand_id
1 'polypeptide(L)'
;MSGGARHAGVALRGRARTLDAIARELGLRERHVREAVALMDEECTVPFISRYRKEATGNMDERALRRVADRLAELDKLEQRRDAILAALEKSGDLNPALAHAVAAADTPARLEDLYLPHRPKRATRASAALDLGLGPLADDLLNPATPYSRGFIQRFVKPPGVADIDAAIRGARDIIAEMASECIHAREAARRACWRTGRLTTKEIPEPKPGSAKANGDKGKGRGEGANAAAAAARSRARARDAARDYLSF
;
A
#
# COMPACT_ATOMS: atom_id res chain seq x y z
N MET A 1 6.25 -14.83 32.14
CA MET A 1 5.42 -13.62 32.16
C MET A 1 6.26 -12.35 31.91
N SER A 2 6.93 -12.21 30.76
CA SER A 2 7.87 -11.07 30.49
C SER A 2 7.66 -10.39 29.14
N GLY A 3 6.51 -10.61 28.47
CA GLY A 3 6.22 -10.04 27.15
C GLY A 3 5.61 -8.62 27.17
N GLY A 4 4.83 -8.28 28.18
CA GLY A 4 4.03 -7.04 28.22
C GLY A 4 4.85 -5.75 28.37
N ALA A 5 5.93 -5.76 29.10
CA ALA A 5 6.74 -4.56 29.36
C ALA A 5 7.55 -4.10 28.13
N ARG A 6 7.96 -5.02 27.27
CA ARG A 6 8.70 -4.69 26.03
C ARG A 6 7.80 -4.05 24.97
N HIS A 7 6.55 -4.49 24.84
CA HIS A 7 5.57 -3.90 23.90
C HIS A 7 5.15 -2.49 24.31
N ALA A 8 4.92 -2.24 25.59
CA ALA A 8 4.58 -0.90 26.09
C ALA A 8 5.70 0.12 25.85
N GLY A 9 6.96 -0.27 26.05
CA GLY A 9 8.11 0.62 25.82
C GLY A 9 8.35 0.94 24.33
N VAL A 10 8.00 0.05 23.41
CA VAL A 10 8.08 0.25 21.97
C VAL A 10 6.96 1.18 21.50
N ALA A 11 5.74 0.98 21.97
CA ALA A 11 4.59 1.82 21.66
C ALA A 11 4.79 3.28 22.11
N LEU A 12 5.33 3.50 23.31
CA LEU A 12 5.63 4.84 23.82
C LEU A 12 6.73 5.56 23.02
N ARG A 13 7.78 4.84 22.58
CA ARG A 13 8.82 5.40 21.71
C ARG A 13 8.30 5.69 20.31
N GLY A 14 7.42 4.86 19.77
CA GLY A 14 6.73 5.10 18.50
C GLY A 14 5.93 6.40 18.55
N ARG A 15 5.09 6.56 19.58
CA ARG A 15 4.27 7.75 19.76
C ARG A 15 5.09 9.05 19.93
N ALA A 16 6.19 9.02 20.68
CA ALA A 16 7.07 10.17 20.80
C ALA A 16 7.68 10.60 19.45
N ARG A 17 8.11 9.63 18.61
CA ARG A 17 8.58 9.90 17.23
C ARG A 17 7.49 10.50 16.35
N THR A 18 6.27 10.01 16.49
CA THR A 18 5.10 10.51 15.75
C THR A 18 4.85 11.97 16.08
N LEU A 19 4.83 12.34 17.35
CA LEU A 19 4.62 13.74 17.79
C LEU A 19 5.72 14.69 17.32
N ASP A 20 6.97 14.28 17.41
CA ASP A 20 8.12 15.03 16.91
C ASP A 20 8.08 15.21 15.38
N ALA A 21 7.69 14.18 14.63
CA ALA A 21 7.51 14.26 13.18
C ALA A 21 6.41 15.26 12.81
N ILE A 22 5.24 15.20 13.47
CA ILE A 22 4.13 16.13 13.26
C ILE A 22 4.58 17.57 13.56
N ALA A 23 5.28 17.77 14.67
CA ALA A 23 5.76 19.09 15.08
C ALA A 23 6.71 19.71 14.03
N ARG A 24 7.67 18.93 13.54
CA ARG A 24 8.60 19.35 12.48
C ARG A 24 7.91 19.63 11.16
N GLU A 25 7.05 18.74 10.70
CA GLU A 25 6.35 18.86 9.42
C GLU A 25 5.40 20.06 9.38
N LEU A 26 4.72 20.35 10.49
CA LEU A 26 3.77 21.45 10.57
C LEU A 26 4.38 22.77 11.06
N GLY A 27 5.67 22.78 11.43
CA GLY A 27 6.34 23.95 11.98
C GLY A 27 5.80 24.36 13.36
N LEU A 28 5.31 23.41 14.15
CA LEU A 28 4.72 23.64 15.46
C LEU A 28 5.70 23.25 16.56
N ARG A 29 5.50 23.80 17.77
CA ARG A 29 6.29 23.39 18.94
C ARG A 29 5.81 22.01 19.43
N GLU A 30 6.73 21.06 19.62
CA GLU A 30 6.44 19.70 20.05
C GLU A 30 5.54 19.63 21.28
N ARG A 31 5.81 20.48 22.30
CA ARG A 31 4.99 20.54 23.52
C ARG A 31 3.51 20.82 23.23
N HIS A 32 3.23 21.73 22.29
CA HIS A 32 1.85 22.11 21.95
C HIS A 32 1.16 21.03 21.14
N VAL A 33 1.90 20.31 20.26
CA VAL A 33 1.38 19.13 19.56
C VAL A 33 1.06 18.03 20.57
N ARG A 34 1.91 17.80 21.53
CA ARG A 34 1.70 16.81 22.60
C ARG A 34 0.45 17.10 23.41
N GLU A 35 0.26 18.35 23.84
CA GLU A 35 -0.95 18.77 24.57
C GLU A 35 -2.21 18.67 23.70
N ALA A 36 -2.13 19.06 22.43
CA ALA A 36 -3.26 18.94 21.50
C ALA A 36 -3.68 17.46 21.33
N VAL A 37 -2.71 16.56 21.16
CA VAL A 37 -2.97 15.12 21.02
C VAL A 37 -3.49 14.52 22.33
N ALA A 38 -2.96 14.90 23.48
CA ALA A 38 -3.47 14.46 24.78
C ALA A 38 -4.95 14.84 24.98
N LEU A 39 -5.33 16.08 24.61
CA LEU A 39 -6.72 16.51 24.65
C LEU A 39 -7.61 15.75 23.66
N MET A 40 -7.10 15.38 22.48
CA MET A 40 -7.82 14.53 21.51
C MET A 40 -8.00 13.10 22.04
N ASP A 41 -7.00 12.55 22.74
CA ASP A 41 -7.09 11.24 23.40
C ASP A 41 -8.11 11.23 24.56
N GLU A 42 -8.37 12.39 25.18
CA GLU A 42 -9.44 12.62 26.13
C GLU A 42 -10.81 12.87 25.46
N GLU A 43 -10.95 12.51 24.18
CA GLU A 43 -12.15 12.70 23.38
C GLU A 43 -12.61 14.16 23.20
N CYS A 44 -11.74 15.13 23.47
CA CYS A 44 -12.04 16.52 23.20
C CYS A 44 -12.09 16.79 21.69
N THR A 45 -13.18 17.41 21.23
CA THR A 45 -13.32 17.74 19.80
C THR A 45 -12.44 18.92 19.39
N VAL A 46 -11.99 18.94 18.14
CA VAL A 46 -11.15 20.03 17.61
C VAL A 46 -11.80 21.43 17.83
N PRO A 47 -13.09 21.65 17.57
CA PRO A 47 -13.74 22.92 17.88
C PRO A 47 -13.72 23.30 19.37
N PHE A 48 -13.83 22.32 20.25
CA PHE A 48 -13.75 22.54 21.70
C PHE A 48 -12.33 22.98 22.11
N ILE A 49 -11.29 22.26 21.63
CA ILE A 49 -9.89 22.58 21.91
C ILE A 49 -9.54 23.98 21.40
N SER A 50 -9.96 24.32 20.18
CA SER A 50 -9.67 25.62 19.56
C SER A 50 -10.31 26.80 20.29
N ARG A 51 -11.41 26.59 21.02
CA ARG A 51 -12.12 27.66 21.76
C ARG A 51 -11.71 27.74 23.22
N TYR A 52 -11.56 26.60 23.88
CA TYR A 52 -11.46 26.55 25.35
C TYR A 52 -10.09 26.09 25.87
N ARG A 53 -9.18 25.61 25.00
CA ARG A 53 -7.86 25.08 25.36
C ARG A 53 -6.72 25.74 24.58
N LYS A 54 -6.90 26.99 24.16
CA LYS A 54 -5.91 27.74 23.37
C LYS A 54 -4.56 27.84 24.03
N GLU A 55 -4.54 28.12 25.34
CA GLU A 55 -3.29 28.31 26.08
C GLU A 55 -2.46 27.00 26.11
N ALA A 56 -3.10 25.86 26.34
CA ALA A 56 -2.43 24.56 26.34
C ALA A 56 -1.81 24.23 24.99
N THR A 57 -2.52 24.55 23.89
CA THR A 57 -2.09 24.24 22.53
C THR A 57 -1.27 25.36 21.86
N GLY A 58 -0.89 26.39 22.59
CA GLY A 58 -0.10 27.52 22.08
C GLY A 58 -0.85 28.32 21.01
N ASN A 59 -2.13 28.57 21.24
CA ASN A 59 -3.04 29.31 20.37
C ASN A 59 -3.24 28.69 18.96
N MET A 60 -3.17 27.35 18.84
CA MET A 60 -3.52 26.70 17.57
C MET A 60 -4.97 27.01 17.19
N ASP A 61 -5.17 27.43 15.95
CA ASP A 61 -6.48 27.57 15.36
C ASP A 61 -7.07 26.19 15.00
N GLU A 62 -8.36 26.19 14.64
CA GLU A 62 -9.05 24.95 14.26
C GLU A 62 -8.40 24.26 13.06
N ARG A 63 -7.86 25.02 12.10
CA ARG A 63 -7.18 24.50 10.93
C ARG A 63 -5.87 23.77 11.31
N ALA A 64 -5.07 24.35 12.19
CA ALA A 64 -3.83 23.74 12.67
C ALA A 64 -4.13 22.46 13.46
N LEU A 65 -5.13 22.48 14.33
CA LEU A 65 -5.57 21.32 15.10
C LEU A 65 -6.08 20.19 14.19
N ARG A 66 -6.85 20.49 13.14
CA ARG A 66 -7.28 19.49 12.14
C ARG A 66 -6.08 18.87 11.42
N ARG A 67 -5.11 19.66 11.00
CA ARG A 67 -3.88 19.15 10.37
C ARG A 67 -3.10 18.22 11.30
N VAL A 68 -3.04 18.55 12.60
CA VAL A 68 -2.42 17.68 13.61
C VAL A 68 -3.20 16.36 13.71
N ALA A 69 -4.54 16.42 13.82
CA ALA A 69 -5.39 15.23 13.91
C ALA A 69 -5.28 14.33 12.66
N ASP A 70 -5.36 14.91 11.46
CA ASP A 70 -5.27 14.19 10.20
C ASP A 70 -3.89 13.49 10.08
N ARG A 71 -2.81 14.22 10.42
CA ARG A 71 -1.46 13.68 10.35
C ARG A 71 -1.20 12.60 11.40
N LEU A 72 -1.75 12.75 12.60
CA LEU A 72 -1.71 11.73 13.63
C LEU A 72 -2.36 10.43 13.14
N ALA A 73 -3.56 10.53 12.57
CA ALA A 73 -4.29 9.37 12.05
C ALA A 73 -3.54 8.66 10.89
N GLU A 74 -2.83 9.42 10.05
CA GLU A 74 -1.98 8.83 8.99
C GLU A 74 -0.78 8.07 9.56
N LEU A 75 -0.09 8.65 10.53
CA LEU A 75 1.09 8.04 11.15
C LEU A 75 0.72 6.84 12.02
N ASP A 76 -0.42 6.89 12.73
CA ASP A 76 -0.93 5.74 13.48
C ASP A 76 -1.26 4.56 12.56
N LYS A 77 -1.84 4.82 11.38
CA LYS A 77 -2.06 3.78 10.36
C LYS A 77 -0.75 3.18 9.86
N LEU A 78 0.27 4.01 9.66
CA LEU A 78 1.59 3.55 9.23
C LEU A 78 2.24 2.65 10.30
N GLU A 79 2.17 3.04 11.58
CA GLU A 79 2.69 2.23 12.69
C GLU A 79 1.94 0.90 12.81
N GLN A 80 0.62 0.91 12.81
CA GLN A 80 -0.19 -0.30 12.83
C GLN A 80 0.17 -1.25 11.67
N ARG A 81 0.38 -0.69 10.48
CA ARG A 81 0.78 -1.49 9.32
C ARG A 81 2.18 -2.05 9.47
N ARG A 82 3.11 -1.28 10.03
CA ARG A 82 4.48 -1.72 10.34
C ARG A 82 4.48 -2.91 11.30
N ASP A 83 3.74 -2.81 12.40
CA ASP A 83 3.62 -3.89 13.38
C ASP A 83 3.02 -5.15 12.77
N ALA A 84 1.98 -5.02 11.95
CA ALA A 84 1.36 -6.13 11.25
C ALA A 84 2.34 -6.83 10.28
N ILE A 85 3.18 -6.07 9.58
CA ILE A 85 4.20 -6.60 8.67
C ILE A 85 5.30 -7.32 9.46
N LEU A 86 5.81 -6.72 10.54
CA LEU A 86 6.82 -7.36 11.39
C LEU A 86 6.32 -8.69 11.96
N ALA A 87 5.10 -8.73 12.46
CA ALA A 87 4.47 -9.95 12.96
C ALA A 87 4.29 -11.01 11.85
N ALA A 88 3.92 -10.59 10.64
CA ALA A 88 3.80 -11.50 9.50
C ALA A 88 5.15 -12.09 9.07
N LEU A 89 6.20 -11.26 9.02
CA LEU A 89 7.57 -11.68 8.70
C LEU A 89 8.17 -12.60 9.76
N GLU A 90 7.88 -12.34 11.04
CA GLU A 90 8.29 -13.23 12.15
C GLU A 90 7.61 -14.58 12.04
N LYS A 91 6.31 -14.60 11.74
CA LYS A 91 5.53 -15.83 11.56
C LYS A 91 5.99 -16.66 10.37
N SER A 92 6.40 -16.04 9.26
CA SER A 92 6.92 -16.74 8.07
C SER A 92 8.39 -17.19 8.24
N GLY A 93 9.11 -16.67 9.24
CA GLY A 93 10.53 -16.94 9.43
C GLY A 93 11.46 -16.11 8.53
N ASP A 94 10.93 -15.15 7.79
CA ASP A 94 11.70 -14.32 6.84
C ASP A 94 12.33 -13.09 7.52
N LEU A 95 11.99 -12.82 8.79
CA LEU A 95 12.47 -11.65 9.51
C LEU A 95 13.96 -11.79 9.82
N ASN A 96 14.78 -11.00 9.15
CA ASN A 96 16.18 -10.83 9.48
C ASN A 96 16.47 -9.41 10.03
N PRO A 97 17.60 -9.17 10.71
CA PRO A 97 17.90 -7.88 11.33
C PRO A 97 17.94 -6.71 10.33
N ALA A 98 18.44 -6.95 9.10
CA ALA A 98 18.49 -5.91 8.06
C ALA A 98 17.10 -5.52 7.58
N LEU A 99 16.22 -6.50 7.37
CA LEU A 99 14.83 -6.26 6.97
C LEU A 99 14.04 -5.58 8.10
N ALA A 100 14.20 -6.03 9.34
CA ALA A 100 13.59 -5.40 10.51
C ALA A 100 13.98 -3.91 10.61
N HIS A 101 15.26 -3.60 10.44
CA HIS A 101 15.75 -2.22 10.42
C HIS A 101 15.15 -1.42 9.26
N ALA A 102 15.11 -1.99 8.05
CA ALA A 102 14.53 -1.33 6.88
C ALA A 102 13.03 -1.04 7.05
N VAL A 103 12.27 -1.99 7.61
CA VAL A 103 10.83 -1.83 7.94
C VAL A 103 10.65 -0.75 9.01
N ALA A 104 11.49 -0.74 10.05
CA ALA A 104 11.44 0.29 11.11
C ALA A 104 11.79 1.69 10.58
N ALA A 105 12.66 1.79 9.58
CA ALA A 105 13.07 3.06 8.96
C ALA A 105 12.12 3.54 7.85
N ALA A 106 11.14 2.73 7.43
CA ALA A 106 10.21 3.12 6.38
C ALA A 106 9.29 4.26 6.86
N ASP A 107 9.31 5.37 6.16
CA ASP A 107 8.59 6.62 6.48
C ASP A 107 7.29 6.79 5.69
N THR A 108 7.06 5.94 4.69
CA THR A 108 5.87 5.98 3.85
C THR A 108 5.21 4.60 3.73
N PRO A 109 3.86 4.56 3.58
CA PRO A 109 3.16 3.31 3.33
C PRO A 109 3.67 2.57 2.08
N ALA A 110 4.02 3.32 1.02
CA ALA A 110 4.53 2.76 -0.21
C ALA A 110 5.87 2.01 0.00
N ARG A 111 6.80 2.62 0.77
CA ARG A 111 8.08 2.00 1.09
C ARG A 111 7.90 0.74 1.93
N LEU A 112 6.98 0.80 2.90
CA LEU A 112 6.65 -0.30 3.78
C LEU A 112 6.09 -1.50 3.01
N GLU A 113 5.15 -1.25 2.08
CA GLU A 113 4.59 -2.30 1.22
C GLU A 113 5.64 -2.88 0.25
N ASP A 114 6.54 -2.07 -0.27
CA ASP A 114 7.61 -2.56 -1.16
C ASP A 114 8.58 -3.51 -0.44
N LEU A 115 8.90 -3.23 0.84
CA LEU A 115 9.72 -4.12 1.67
C LEU A 115 9.03 -5.44 1.97
N TYR A 116 7.71 -5.42 2.13
CA TYR A 116 6.92 -6.62 2.44
C TYR A 116 6.58 -7.47 1.21
N LEU A 117 6.51 -6.85 0.02
CA LEU A 117 6.02 -7.49 -1.20
C LEU A 117 6.69 -8.83 -1.54
N PRO A 118 8.04 -8.97 -1.46
CA PRO A 118 8.72 -10.25 -1.75
C PRO A 118 8.36 -11.38 -0.79
N HIS A 119 7.98 -11.03 0.45
CA HIS A 119 7.70 -11.96 1.55
C HIS A 119 6.21 -12.27 1.71
N ARG A 120 5.37 -11.58 0.95
CA ARG A 120 3.93 -11.78 1.01
C ARG A 120 3.55 -13.14 0.41
N PRO A 121 2.67 -13.93 1.07
CA PRO A 121 2.14 -15.16 0.49
C PRO A 121 1.55 -14.88 -0.89
N LYS A 122 2.13 -15.50 -1.91
CA LYS A 122 1.72 -15.30 -3.30
C LYS A 122 0.59 -16.26 -3.68
N ARG A 123 -0.33 -15.76 -4.49
CA ARG A 123 -1.26 -16.62 -5.22
C ARG A 123 -0.51 -17.26 -6.39
N ALA A 124 -1.04 -18.36 -6.95
CA ALA A 124 -0.51 -18.93 -8.17
C ALA A 124 -0.45 -17.88 -9.29
N THR A 125 0.76 -17.62 -9.81
CA THR A 125 1.04 -16.67 -10.89
C THR A 125 1.57 -17.42 -12.09
N ARG A 126 1.67 -16.77 -13.26
CA ARG A 126 2.34 -17.36 -14.42
C ARG A 126 3.82 -17.63 -14.15
N ALA A 127 4.46 -16.75 -13.36
CA ALA A 127 5.84 -16.94 -12.96
C ALA A 127 6.01 -18.12 -12.00
N SER A 128 5.12 -18.30 -11.00
CA SER A 128 5.20 -19.48 -10.13
C SER A 128 5.00 -20.77 -10.90
N ALA A 129 4.05 -20.82 -11.85
CA ALA A 129 3.88 -21.97 -12.72
C ALA A 129 5.12 -22.24 -13.60
N ALA A 130 5.78 -21.20 -14.08
CA ALA A 130 7.03 -21.34 -14.85
C ALA A 130 8.20 -21.83 -13.97
N LEU A 131 8.27 -21.41 -12.69
CA LEU A 131 9.22 -21.92 -11.71
C LEU A 131 9.00 -23.40 -11.42
N ASP A 132 7.74 -23.84 -11.26
CA ASP A 132 7.37 -25.23 -11.05
C ASP A 132 7.76 -26.11 -12.27
N LEU A 133 7.77 -25.53 -13.48
CA LEU A 133 8.27 -26.16 -14.69
C LEU A 133 9.79 -26.18 -14.81
N GLY A 134 10.52 -25.63 -13.82
CA GLY A 134 11.99 -25.61 -13.77
C GLY A 134 12.64 -24.57 -14.67
N LEU A 135 11.94 -23.49 -15.01
CA LEU A 135 12.47 -22.43 -15.88
C LEU A 135 13.23 -21.33 -15.12
N GLY A 136 13.39 -21.43 -13.77
CA GLY A 136 14.17 -20.51 -12.96
C GLY A 136 15.60 -20.32 -13.46
N PRO A 137 16.40 -21.39 -13.65
CA PRO A 137 17.76 -21.27 -14.14
C PRO A 137 17.85 -20.61 -15.53
N LEU A 138 16.87 -20.81 -16.40
CA LEU A 138 16.82 -20.12 -17.70
C LEU A 138 16.58 -18.61 -17.50
N ALA A 139 15.74 -18.22 -16.55
CA ALA A 139 15.50 -16.81 -16.25
C ALA A 139 16.78 -16.13 -15.70
N ASP A 140 17.51 -16.81 -14.79
CA ASP A 140 18.77 -16.33 -14.25
C ASP A 140 19.86 -16.19 -15.33
N ASP A 141 19.98 -17.18 -16.20
CA ASP A 141 20.90 -17.17 -17.33
C ASP A 141 20.56 -16.00 -18.30
N LEU A 142 19.27 -15.76 -18.57
CA LEU A 142 18.84 -14.64 -19.43
C LEU A 142 19.11 -13.27 -18.82
N LEU A 143 19.23 -13.15 -17.52
CA LEU A 143 19.64 -11.91 -16.84
C LEU A 143 21.15 -11.71 -16.81
N ASN A 144 21.93 -12.76 -17.03
CA ASN A 144 23.38 -12.70 -17.02
C ASN A 144 23.94 -12.30 -18.41
N PRO A 145 24.49 -11.08 -18.56
CA PRO A 145 25.01 -10.63 -19.86
C PRO A 145 26.19 -11.45 -20.38
N ALA A 146 26.85 -12.26 -19.55
CA ALA A 146 27.96 -13.13 -19.94
C ALA A 146 27.49 -14.47 -20.54
N THR A 147 26.22 -14.81 -20.45
CA THR A 147 25.70 -16.08 -20.97
C THR A 147 25.46 -15.99 -22.48
N PRO A 148 26.10 -16.83 -23.29
CA PRO A 148 25.87 -16.84 -24.73
C PRO A 148 24.50 -17.48 -25.04
N TYR A 149 23.59 -16.68 -25.58
CA TYR A 149 22.26 -17.17 -25.98
C TYR A 149 22.31 -17.87 -27.32
N SER A 150 22.12 -19.18 -27.31
CA SER A 150 21.91 -19.95 -28.53
C SER A 150 20.58 -20.71 -28.43
N ARG A 151 20.03 -21.02 -29.61
CA ARG A 151 18.81 -21.84 -29.67
C ARG A 151 19.01 -23.21 -29.01
N GLY A 152 20.20 -23.80 -29.16
CA GLY A 152 20.58 -25.06 -28.52
C GLY A 152 20.70 -24.97 -27.01
N PHE A 153 21.09 -23.79 -26.47
CA PHE A 153 21.08 -23.57 -25.03
C PHE A 153 19.67 -23.62 -24.45
N ILE A 154 18.72 -22.91 -25.08
CA ILE A 154 17.32 -22.85 -24.62
C ILE A 154 16.62 -24.19 -24.81
N GLN A 155 16.97 -24.96 -25.83
CA GLN A 155 16.40 -26.28 -26.10
C GLN A 155 16.52 -27.25 -24.91
N ARG A 156 17.50 -27.08 -24.03
CA ARG A 156 17.69 -27.91 -22.82
C ARG A 156 16.56 -27.76 -21.80
N PHE A 157 15.84 -26.65 -21.86
CA PHE A 157 14.70 -26.36 -20.97
C PHE A 157 13.35 -26.78 -21.55
N VAL A 158 13.32 -27.26 -22.80
CA VAL A 158 12.12 -27.80 -23.42
C VAL A 158 11.87 -29.20 -22.90
N LYS A 159 10.79 -29.40 -22.13
CA LYS A 159 10.42 -30.65 -21.49
C LYS A 159 8.91 -30.89 -21.64
N PRO A 160 8.45 -31.49 -22.72
CA PRO A 160 7.02 -31.84 -22.86
C PRO A 160 6.57 -32.81 -21.76
N PRO A 161 5.30 -32.73 -21.28
CA PRO A 161 4.22 -31.87 -21.79
C PRO A 161 4.20 -30.45 -21.20
N GLY A 162 5.03 -30.16 -20.19
CA GLY A 162 4.98 -28.86 -19.47
C GLY A 162 5.50 -27.70 -20.32
N VAL A 163 6.69 -27.85 -20.93
CA VAL A 163 7.32 -26.83 -21.80
C VAL A 163 7.40 -27.41 -23.21
N ALA A 164 6.44 -27.05 -24.05
CA ALA A 164 6.25 -27.68 -25.35
C ALA A 164 7.35 -27.32 -26.38
N ASP A 165 7.82 -26.09 -26.36
CA ASP A 165 8.75 -25.55 -27.34
C ASP A 165 9.66 -24.43 -26.73
N ILE A 166 10.60 -23.96 -27.55
CA ILE A 166 11.53 -22.88 -27.18
C ILE A 166 10.76 -21.58 -26.82
N ASP A 167 9.71 -21.28 -27.56
CA ASP A 167 8.93 -20.07 -27.34
C ASP A 167 8.18 -20.14 -25.98
N ALA A 168 7.69 -21.33 -25.61
CA ALA A 168 7.10 -21.58 -24.30
C ALA A 168 8.15 -21.39 -23.17
N ALA A 169 9.36 -21.91 -23.35
CA ALA A 169 10.46 -21.72 -22.41
C ALA A 169 10.81 -20.23 -22.23
N ILE A 170 10.94 -19.49 -23.33
CA ILE A 170 11.22 -18.05 -23.28
C ILE A 170 10.06 -17.27 -22.63
N ARG A 171 8.81 -17.60 -22.96
CA ARG A 171 7.64 -16.96 -22.32
C ARG A 171 7.64 -17.17 -20.81
N GLY A 172 7.88 -18.41 -20.35
CA GLY A 172 7.94 -18.72 -18.93
C GLY A 172 9.08 -18.01 -18.21
N ALA A 173 10.29 -18.01 -18.79
CA ALA A 173 11.43 -17.28 -18.23
C ALA A 173 11.16 -15.76 -18.18
N ARG A 174 10.55 -15.19 -19.22
CA ARG A 174 10.14 -13.78 -19.24
C ARG A 174 9.10 -13.45 -18.15
N ASP A 175 8.15 -14.34 -17.90
CA ASP A 175 7.16 -14.14 -16.84
C ASP A 175 7.83 -14.14 -15.45
N ILE A 176 8.84 -15.00 -15.22
CA ILE A 176 9.67 -15.00 -14.00
C ILE A 176 10.43 -13.68 -13.86
N ILE A 177 11.14 -13.24 -14.90
CA ILE A 177 11.91 -11.98 -14.90
C ILE A 177 11.01 -10.78 -14.66
N ALA A 178 9.83 -10.75 -15.27
CA ALA A 178 8.86 -9.68 -15.08
C ALA A 178 8.35 -9.61 -13.63
N GLU A 179 8.12 -10.76 -12.98
CA GLU A 179 7.74 -10.79 -11.56
C GLU A 179 8.90 -10.30 -10.68
N MET A 180 10.13 -10.80 -10.89
CA MET A 180 11.33 -10.34 -10.17
C MET A 180 11.52 -8.83 -10.31
N ALA A 181 11.39 -8.28 -11.51
CA ALA A 181 11.49 -6.85 -11.75
C ALA A 181 10.38 -6.05 -11.03
N SER A 182 9.15 -6.58 -11.02
CA SER A 182 8.01 -5.94 -10.35
C SER A 182 8.12 -5.92 -8.82
N GLU A 183 8.86 -6.85 -8.24
CA GLU A 183 9.13 -6.95 -6.81
C GLU A 183 10.40 -6.22 -6.38
N CYS A 184 11.26 -5.86 -7.33
CA CYS A 184 12.50 -5.15 -7.04
C CYS A 184 12.20 -3.73 -6.51
N ILE A 185 12.63 -3.46 -5.26
CA ILE A 185 12.40 -2.18 -4.57
C ILE A 185 12.98 -1.02 -5.39
N HIS A 186 14.19 -1.16 -5.91
CA HIS A 186 14.85 -0.11 -6.71
C HIS A 186 14.12 0.18 -8.03
N ALA A 187 13.61 -0.85 -8.70
CA ALA A 187 12.81 -0.69 -9.92
C ALA A 187 11.49 0.04 -9.63
N ARG A 188 10.82 -0.32 -8.54
CA ARG A 188 9.57 0.35 -8.10
C ARG A 188 9.80 1.81 -7.71
N GLU A 189 10.87 2.11 -6.99
CA GLU A 189 11.25 3.49 -6.65
C GLU A 189 11.60 4.32 -7.89
N ALA A 190 12.34 3.74 -8.82
CA ALA A 190 12.69 4.40 -10.09
C ALA A 190 11.44 4.69 -10.92
N ALA A 191 10.52 3.73 -11.03
CA ALA A 191 9.23 3.91 -11.71
C ALA A 191 8.40 5.02 -11.07
N ARG A 192 8.24 5.03 -9.74
CA ARG A 192 7.54 6.10 -9.03
C ARG A 192 8.16 7.48 -9.28
N ARG A 193 9.48 7.59 -9.18
CA ARG A 193 10.18 8.85 -9.46
C ARG A 193 9.98 9.32 -10.90
N ALA A 194 10.01 8.39 -11.86
CA ALA A 194 9.76 8.72 -13.27
C ALA A 194 8.32 9.19 -13.47
N CYS A 195 7.33 8.46 -12.94
CA CYS A 195 5.92 8.84 -13.02
C CYS A 195 5.63 10.19 -12.36
N TRP A 196 6.25 10.45 -11.19
CA TRP A 196 6.09 11.74 -10.52
C TRP A 196 6.63 12.91 -11.33
N ARG A 197 7.72 12.70 -12.04
CA ARG A 197 8.42 13.75 -12.81
C ARG A 197 7.79 14.00 -14.18
N THR A 198 7.31 12.96 -14.85
CA THR A 198 6.87 13.01 -16.25
C THR A 198 5.46 12.48 -16.49
N GLY A 199 4.81 11.93 -15.45
CA GLY A 199 3.49 11.35 -15.54
C GLY A 199 2.43 12.40 -15.84
N ARG A 200 1.45 12.02 -16.67
CA ARG A 200 0.26 12.82 -16.96
C ARG A 200 -0.96 12.07 -16.48
N LEU A 201 -1.82 12.76 -15.76
CA LEU A 201 -3.13 12.22 -15.39
C LEU A 201 -4.08 12.38 -16.59
N THR A 202 -4.63 11.26 -17.03
CA THR A 202 -5.70 11.27 -18.05
C THR A 202 -6.95 10.67 -17.44
N THR A 203 -8.07 11.33 -17.60
CA THR A 203 -9.38 10.82 -17.21
C THR A 203 -10.14 10.36 -18.43
N LYS A 204 -10.80 9.20 -18.32
CA LYS A 204 -11.72 8.70 -19.35
C LYS A 204 -13.08 8.49 -18.71
N GLU A 205 -14.11 8.97 -19.34
CA GLU A 205 -15.48 8.71 -18.92
C GLU A 205 -15.75 7.20 -18.95
N ILE A 206 -16.23 6.66 -17.84
CA ILE A 206 -16.65 5.27 -17.79
C ILE A 206 -18.07 5.24 -18.34
N PRO A 207 -18.33 4.59 -19.49
CA PRO A 207 -19.67 4.51 -20.04
C PRO A 207 -20.59 3.83 -19.01
N GLU A 208 -21.78 4.39 -18.83
CA GLU A 208 -22.77 3.78 -17.96
C GLU A 208 -23.09 2.36 -18.45
N PRO A 209 -23.17 1.36 -17.55
CA PRO A 209 -23.55 0.02 -17.95
C PRO A 209 -24.94 0.10 -18.58
N LYS A 210 -25.07 -0.37 -19.83
CA LYS A 210 -26.36 -0.42 -20.52
C LYS A 210 -27.37 -1.16 -19.65
N PRO A 211 -28.60 -0.61 -19.45
CA PRO A 211 -29.63 -1.30 -18.70
C PRO A 211 -29.89 -2.67 -19.36
N GLY A 212 -29.55 -3.75 -18.66
CA GLY A 212 -29.70 -5.14 -19.16
C GLY A 212 -28.42 -5.97 -19.25
N SER A 213 -27.20 -5.42 -18.98
CA SER A 213 -25.95 -6.18 -19.05
C SER A 213 -25.44 -6.71 -17.71
N ALA A 214 -26.29 -6.83 -16.69
CA ALA A 214 -25.94 -7.53 -15.45
C ALA A 214 -25.78 -9.02 -15.76
N LYS A 215 -24.55 -9.47 -16.02
CA LYS A 215 -24.21 -10.90 -16.00
C LYS A 215 -24.56 -11.43 -14.60
N ALA A 216 -25.54 -12.31 -14.54
CA ALA A 216 -25.87 -13.07 -13.36
C ALA A 216 -24.66 -13.93 -12.98
N ASN A 217 -23.79 -13.41 -12.10
CA ASN A 217 -22.91 -14.25 -11.34
C ASN A 217 -23.75 -14.93 -10.25
N GLY A 218 -23.97 -16.21 -10.44
CA GLY A 218 -24.74 -17.03 -9.53
C GLY A 218 -24.06 -17.12 -8.17
N ASP A 219 -24.58 -16.35 -7.23
CA ASP A 219 -24.44 -16.65 -5.81
C ASP A 219 -25.83 -16.95 -5.26
N LYS A 220 -26.02 -18.22 -4.88
CA LYS A 220 -27.21 -18.70 -4.19
C LYS A 220 -27.11 -18.31 -2.70
N GLY A 221 -27.60 -17.14 -2.34
CA GLY A 221 -27.69 -16.68 -0.96
C GLY A 221 -28.95 -15.85 -0.72
N LYS A 222 -29.88 -16.37 0.05
CA LYS A 222 -31.14 -15.76 0.50
C LYS A 222 -30.97 -14.35 1.05
N GLY A 223 -31.68 -13.36 0.48
CA GLY A 223 -31.81 -12.02 1.06
C GLY A 223 -32.68 -11.14 0.18
N ARG A 224 -33.98 -11.24 0.34
CA ARG A 224 -34.98 -10.32 -0.26
C ARG A 224 -34.96 -8.99 0.48
N GLY A 225 -34.68 -7.86 -0.20
CA GLY A 225 -35.20 -6.57 0.20
C GLY A 225 -34.25 -5.38 0.29
N GLU A 226 -32.91 -5.52 0.26
CA GLU A 226 -32.01 -4.37 0.51
C GLU A 226 -31.26 -3.83 -0.72
N GLY A 227 -31.30 -4.50 -1.85
CA GLY A 227 -30.52 -4.13 -3.04
C GLY A 227 -31.01 -2.86 -3.76
N ALA A 228 -32.29 -2.56 -3.74
CA ALA A 228 -32.86 -1.40 -4.43
C ALA A 228 -32.52 -0.06 -3.73
N ASN A 229 -32.42 -0.07 -2.39
CA ASN A 229 -32.07 1.13 -1.63
C ASN A 229 -30.58 1.46 -1.70
N ALA A 230 -29.70 0.47 -1.78
CA ALA A 230 -28.26 0.69 -1.90
C ALA A 230 -27.88 1.25 -3.28
N ALA A 231 -28.50 0.76 -4.36
CA ALA A 231 -28.28 1.30 -5.71
C ALA A 231 -28.76 2.74 -5.86
N ALA A 232 -29.94 3.08 -5.27
CA ALA A 232 -30.46 4.44 -5.26
C ALA A 232 -29.61 5.39 -4.39
N ALA A 233 -29.06 4.93 -3.28
CA ALA A 233 -28.15 5.70 -2.43
C ALA A 233 -26.81 5.97 -3.13
N ALA A 234 -26.25 4.97 -3.83
CA ALA A 234 -25.03 5.12 -4.64
C ALA A 234 -25.22 6.07 -5.82
N ALA A 235 -26.38 6.05 -6.48
CA ALA A 235 -26.72 6.98 -7.57
C ALA A 235 -26.83 8.43 -7.07
N ARG A 236 -27.47 8.64 -5.91
CA ARG A 236 -27.56 9.99 -5.29
C ARG A 236 -26.20 10.53 -4.81
N SER A 237 -25.33 9.69 -4.30
CA SER A 237 -23.96 10.05 -3.92
C SER A 237 -23.13 10.47 -5.14
N ARG A 238 -23.25 9.75 -6.26
CA ARG A 238 -22.56 10.09 -7.53
C ARG A 238 -23.10 11.37 -8.16
N ALA A 239 -24.40 11.63 -8.09
CA ALA A 239 -25.00 12.90 -8.56
C ALA A 239 -24.46 14.09 -7.77
N ARG A 240 -24.41 14.01 -6.44
CA ARG A 240 -23.82 15.06 -5.58
C ARG A 240 -22.32 15.29 -5.85
N ALA A 241 -21.55 14.24 -6.13
CA ALA A 241 -20.14 14.38 -6.48
C ALA A 241 -19.95 15.04 -7.86
N ARG A 242 -20.85 14.81 -8.82
CA ARG A 242 -20.86 15.49 -10.13
C ARG A 242 -21.17 16.97 -10.02
N ASP A 243 -22.17 17.33 -9.21
CA ASP A 243 -22.56 18.73 -9.02
C ASP A 243 -21.44 19.51 -8.29
N ALA A 244 -20.82 18.91 -7.26
CA ALA A 244 -19.66 19.51 -6.57
C ALA A 244 -18.44 19.69 -7.49
N ALA A 245 -18.18 18.76 -8.41
CA ALA A 245 -17.10 18.88 -9.39
C ALA A 245 -17.38 19.96 -10.45
N ARG A 246 -18.64 20.19 -10.80
CA ARG A 246 -19.04 21.21 -11.75
C ARG A 246 -18.89 22.63 -11.18
N ASP A 247 -19.22 22.79 -9.89
CA ASP A 247 -19.02 24.06 -9.17
C ASP A 247 -17.55 24.41 -8.96
N TYR A 248 -16.66 23.40 -8.94
CA TYR A 248 -15.21 23.61 -8.80
C TYR A 248 -14.51 23.98 -10.12
N LEU A 249 -15.14 23.72 -11.28
CA LEU A 249 -14.58 24.00 -12.61
C LEU A 249 -15.14 25.31 -13.22
N SER A 250 -15.98 26.04 -12.48
CA SER A 250 -16.57 27.30 -12.90
C SER A 250 -15.93 28.56 -12.29
N PHE A 251 -14.69 28.40 -11.72
CA PHE A 251 -13.86 29.52 -11.29
C PHE A 251 -12.57 29.61 -12.08
#